data_ac1fe6ae700aab6c0f6e04325674ce52
#
_entry.id   ac1fe6ae700aab6c0f6e04325674ce52
#
_cell.length_a   1.000
_cell.length_b   1.000
_cell.length_c   1.000
_cell.angle_alpha   90.00
_cell.angle_beta   90.00
_cell.angle_gamma   90.00
#
_symmetry.space_group_name_H-M   'P 1'
#
loop_
_entity.id
_entity.type
_entity.pdbx_description
1 polymer ?
#
loop_
_entity_poly.entity_id
_entity_poly.type
_entity_poly.pdbx_seq_one_letter_code
_entity_poly.pdbx_strand_id
1 'polypeptide(L)'
;MEMKWLLYVGVLLAGCTPVLVKDIAYETAEEIECGYLPFELLCDFTLTDQNGDDWSLYDHKGKITVLDLSAMWCAPCLNAAAASQNIVNHFGHDKVQWVTILVEDTQRNPPDLADLQSWDSNYGDGSEPILAGDRSLIDVSGEDGFPLTSWP
;
A
#
# COMPACT_ATOMS: atom_id res chain seq x y z
N MET A 1 -28.64 -78.63 7.45
CA MET A 1 -29.13 -77.76 6.38
C MET A 1 -30.11 -76.77 7.00
N GLU A 2 -29.62 -75.69 7.58
CA GLU A 2 -30.46 -74.75 8.31
C GLU A 2 -30.55 -73.44 7.53
N MET A 3 -31.74 -73.09 7.19
CA MET A 3 -32.08 -71.94 6.42
C MET A 3 -32.46 -70.79 7.39
N LYS A 4 -31.56 -69.87 7.64
CA LYS A 4 -31.80 -68.70 8.48
C LYS A 4 -32.51 -67.61 7.67
N TRP A 5 -33.74 -67.33 8.04
CA TRP A 5 -34.48 -66.15 7.57
C TRP A 5 -34.00 -64.93 8.29
N LEU A 6 -33.42 -64.02 7.57
CA LEU A 6 -33.11 -62.67 8.05
C LEU A 6 -34.25 -61.74 7.65
N LEU A 7 -35.00 -61.31 8.65
CA LEU A 7 -35.99 -60.24 8.53
C LEU A 7 -35.30 -58.90 8.31
N TYR A 8 -35.50 -58.35 7.16
CA TYR A 8 -35.12 -56.94 6.88
C TYR A 8 -36.20 -56.06 7.47
N VAL A 9 -35.91 -55.43 8.59
CA VAL A 9 -36.67 -54.29 9.10
C VAL A 9 -36.18 -53.03 8.37
N GLY A 10 -36.93 -52.60 7.39
CA GLY A 10 -36.68 -51.35 6.70
C GLY A 10 -37.08 -50.15 7.60
N VAL A 11 -36.12 -49.49 8.18
CA VAL A 11 -36.33 -48.20 8.81
C VAL A 11 -36.19 -47.14 7.73
N LEU A 12 -37.33 -46.61 7.28
CA LEU A 12 -37.39 -45.42 6.48
C LEU A 12 -37.08 -44.23 7.39
N LEU A 13 -35.82 -43.89 7.54
CA LEU A 13 -35.41 -42.61 8.02
C LEU A 13 -35.46 -41.68 6.83
N ALA A 14 -36.46 -40.77 6.81
CA ALA A 14 -36.45 -39.60 5.96
C ALA A 14 -35.24 -38.77 6.40
N GLY A 15 -34.11 -39.01 5.72
CA GLY A 15 -32.85 -38.40 6.05
C GLY A 15 -32.73 -37.04 5.42
N CYS A 16 -32.29 -36.11 6.20
CA CYS A 16 -31.45 -35.05 5.67
C CYS A 16 -30.24 -35.73 5.03
N THR A 17 -30.17 -35.72 3.71
CA THR A 17 -28.91 -35.98 3.03
C THR A 17 -27.94 -34.93 3.49
N PRO A 18 -26.79 -35.28 4.08
CA PRO A 18 -25.76 -34.28 4.26
C PRO A 18 -25.44 -33.77 2.86
N VAL A 19 -25.70 -32.48 2.62
CA VAL A 19 -25.12 -31.80 1.49
C VAL A 19 -23.62 -31.92 1.75
N LEU A 20 -23.01 -32.87 1.04
CA LEU A 20 -21.56 -32.84 0.88
C LEU A 20 -21.27 -31.44 0.38
N VAL A 21 -20.71 -30.59 1.22
CA VAL A 21 -19.99 -29.43 0.80
C VAL A 21 -18.80 -30.00 0.04
N LYS A 22 -19.13 -30.43 -1.19
CA LYS A 22 -18.14 -30.82 -2.15
C LYS A 22 -17.38 -29.58 -2.41
N ASP A 23 -16.19 -29.58 -1.83
CA ASP A 23 -15.08 -28.74 -2.27
C ASP A 23 -15.58 -27.52 -3.04
N ILE A 24 -15.95 -26.46 -2.31
CA ILE A 24 -15.71 -25.14 -2.83
C ILE A 24 -14.19 -25.18 -2.96
N ALA A 25 -13.74 -25.64 -4.14
CA ALA A 25 -12.39 -25.32 -4.56
C ALA A 25 -12.29 -23.86 -4.22
N TYR A 26 -11.47 -23.53 -3.24
CA TYR A 26 -11.01 -22.19 -3.02
C TYR A 26 -10.42 -21.82 -4.39
N GLU A 27 -11.25 -21.22 -5.21
CA GLU A 27 -10.83 -20.62 -6.46
C GLU A 27 -9.65 -19.78 -6.02
N THR A 28 -8.48 -20.21 -6.45
CA THR A 28 -7.21 -19.56 -6.10
C THR A 28 -7.48 -18.08 -6.19
N ALA A 29 -7.38 -17.38 -5.04
CA ALA A 29 -7.59 -15.95 -5.00
C ALA A 29 -6.91 -15.43 -6.24
N GLU A 30 -7.67 -14.84 -7.18
CA GLU A 30 -7.08 -14.22 -8.36
C GLU A 30 -6.01 -13.33 -7.77
N GLU A 31 -4.77 -13.58 -8.15
CA GLU A 31 -3.63 -12.81 -7.69
C GLU A 31 -3.97 -11.39 -8.12
N ILE A 32 -4.36 -10.55 -7.16
CA ILE A 32 -4.78 -9.19 -7.47
C ILE A 32 -3.52 -8.53 -8.00
N GLU A 33 -3.47 -8.35 -9.31
CA GLU A 33 -2.36 -7.65 -9.95
C GLU A 33 -2.34 -6.23 -9.38
N CYS A 34 -1.18 -5.83 -8.88
CA CYS A 34 -0.98 -4.46 -8.44
C CYS A 34 -0.73 -3.56 -9.66
N GLY A 35 -1.05 -2.28 -9.54
CA GLY A 35 -0.88 -1.31 -10.61
C GLY A 35 -0.84 0.11 -10.08
N TYR A 36 -0.78 1.06 -10.99
CA TYR A 36 -0.67 2.48 -10.66
C TYR A 36 -1.86 3.30 -11.20
N LEU A 37 -2.88 2.64 -11.75
CA LEU A 37 -4.06 3.32 -12.25
C LEU A 37 -5.08 3.56 -11.11
N PRO A 38 -5.98 4.54 -11.26
CA PRO A 38 -7.05 4.75 -10.29
C PRO A 38 -7.88 3.47 -10.08
N PHE A 39 -8.15 3.13 -8.82
CA PHE A 39 -8.90 1.95 -8.37
C PHE A 39 -8.15 0.62 -8.45
N GLU A 40 -6.89 0.60 -8.84
CA GLU A 40 -6.01 -0.56 -8.71
C GLU A 40 -5.37 -0.60 -7.31
N LEU A 41 -4.98 -1.80 -6.89
CA LEU A 41 -4.13 -1.94 -5.72
C LEU A 41 -2.74 -1.42 -6.08
N LEU A 42 -2.28 -0.38 -5.40
CA LEU A 42 -0.94 0.15 -5.61
C LEU A 42 0.10 -0.93 -5.29
N CYS A 43 1.10 -1.09 -6.18
CA CYS A 43 2.20 -2.02 -5.95
C CYS A 43 3.00 -1.63 -4.71
N ASP A 44 3.45 -2.64 -3.96
CA ASP A 44 4.34 -2.40 -2.84
C ASP A 44 5.69 -1.86 -3.32
N PHE A 45 6.27 -1.01 -2.51
CA PHE A 45 7.62 -0.52 -2.71
C PHE A 45 8.31 -0.30 -1.37
N THR A 46 9.62 -0.37 -1.36
CA THR A 46 10.45 -0.09 -0.20
C THR A 46 11.48 0.96 -0.56
N LEU A 47 11.54 2.02 0.26
CA LEU A 47 12.50 3.11 0.13
C LEU A 47 13.11 3.42 1.50
N THR A 48 14.31 3.99 1.52
CA THR A 48 14.98 4.39 2.76
C THR A 48 14.37 5.68 3.30
N ASP A 49 14.06 5.73 4.59
CA ASP A 49 13.50 6.90 5.27
C ASP A 49 14.59 7.85 5.83
N GLN A 50 14.16 8.96 6.46
CA GLN A 50 15.04 9.97 7.07
C GLN A 50 15.84 9.45 8.28
N ASN A 51 15.51 8.27 8.82
CA ASN A 51 16.26 7.62 9.89
C ASN A 51 17.34 6.66 9.35
N GLY A 52 17.29 6.38 8.04
CA GLY A 52 18.13 5.39 7.38
C GLY A 52 17.56 3.97 7.42
N ASP A 53 16.30 3.82 7.80
CA ASP A 53 15.59 2.56 7.87
C ASP A 53 14.78 2.31 6.58
N ASP A 54 14.51 1.04 6.27
CA ASP A 54 13.65 0.65 5.16
C ASP A 54 12.18 0.87 5.53
N TRP A 55 11.47 1.62 4.70
CA TRP A 55 10.04 1.86 4.78
C TRP A 55 9.31 1.17 3.63
N SER A 56 8.31 0.31 3.92
CA SER A 56 7.50 -0.38 2.92
C SER A 56 6.05 0.06 3.02
N LEU A 57 5.41 0.34 1.86
CA LEU A 57 4.02 0.77 1.80
C LEU A 57 3.07 -0.24 2.46
N TYR A 58 3.29 -1.53 2.25
CA TYR A 58 2.38 -2.56 2.72
C TYR A 58 2.44 -2.83 4.22
N ASP A 59 3.48 -2.37 4.91
CA ASP A 59 3.56 -2.43 6.36
C ASP A 59 2.60 -1.44 7.05
N HIS A 60 2.08 -0.45 6.30
CA HIS A 60 1.24 0.63 6.80
C HIS A 60 -0.24 0.54 6.37
N LYS A 61 -0.72 -0.67 6.05
CA LYS A 61 -2.12 -0.91 5.67
C LYS A 61 -3.10 -0.48 6.77
N GLY A 62 -4.28 -0.04 6.34
CA GLY A 62 -5.37 0.35 7.24
C GLY A 62 -5.51 1.85 7.46
N LYS A 63 -4.62 2.65 6.88
CA LYS A 63 -4.70 4.12 6.85
C LYS A 63 -4.92 4.62 5.42
N ILE A 64 -5.40 5.84 5.30
CA ILE A 64 -5.34 6.59 4.04
C ILE A 64 -3.91 7.10 3.91
N THR A 65 -3.18 6.60 2.93
CA THR A 65 -1.82 7.06 2.65
C THR A 65 -1.84 8.09 1.54
N VAL A 66 -1.30 9.27 1.82
CA VAL A 66 -1.05 10.30 0.81
C VAL A 66 0.40 10.19 0.40
N LEU A 67 0.66 9.85 -0.86
CA LEU A 67 2.01 9.84 -1.42
C LEU A 67 2.26 11.19 -2.12
N ASP A 68 3.20 11.95 -1.58
CA ASP A 68 3.62 13.25 -2.09
C ASP A 68 4.99 13.11 -2.74
N LEU A 69 5.05 13.17 -4.06
CA LEU A 69 6.31 13.15 -4.81
C LEU A 69 6.82 14.59 -4.92
N SER A 70 7.89 14.86 -4.23
CA SER A 70 8.44 16.21 -4.05
C SER A 70 9.89 16.32 -4.49
N ALA A 71 10.32 17.57 -4.78
CA ALA A 71 11.72 17.89 -5.01
C ALA A 71 12.12 19.12 -4.18
N MET A 72 13.37 19.16 -3.71
CA MET A 72 13.83 20.20 -2.78
C MET A 72 13.89 21.60 -3.41
N TRP A 73 13.90 21.71 -4.72
CA TRP A 73 13.87 22.96 -5.48
C TRP A 73 12.46 23.42 -5.88
N CYS A 74 11.44 22.58 -5.67
CA CYS A 74 10.07 22.77 -6.17
C CYS A 74 9.26 23.65 -5.20
N ALA A 75 9.04 24.91 -5.51
CA ALA A 75 8.31 25.83 -4.63
C ALA A 75 6.88 25.40 -4.29
N PRO A 76 6.04 24.88 -5.20
CA PRO A 76 4.74 24.29 -4.83
C PRO A 76 4.85 23.12 -3.86
N CYS A 77 5.90 22.29 -4.01
CA CYS A 77 6.12 21.13 -3.13
C CYS A 77 6.44 21.58 -1.69
N LEU A 78 7.25 22.64 -1.54
CA LEU A 78 7.53 23.23 -0.23
C LEU A 78 6.26 23.74 0.46
N ASN A 79 5.33 24.30 -0.30
CA ASN A 79 4.05 24.74 0.24
C ASN A 79 3.15 23.57 0.66
N ALA A 80 3.15 22.48 -0.12
CA ALA A 80 2.43 21.25 0.22
C ALA A 80 2.99 20.61 1.50
N ALA A 81 4.31 20.51 1.60
CA ALA A 81 5.00 20.01 2.79
C ALA A 81 4.65 20.85 4.05
N ALA A 82 4.64 22.17 3.94
CA ALA A 82 4.23 23.02 5.07
C ALA A 82 2.77 22.85 5.50
N ALA A 83 1.91 22.33 4.62
CA ALA A 83 0.50 22.06 4.91
C ALA A 83 0.23 20.63 5.41
N SER A 84 1.10 19.66 5.12
CA SER A 84 0.89 18.23 5.39
C SER A 84 0.59 17.95 6.86
N GLN A 85 1.35 18.54 7.77
CA GLN A 85 1.16 18.39 9.22
C GLN A 85 -0.23 18.84 9.69
N ASN A 86 -0.75 19.93 9.13
CA ASN A 86 -2.09 20.40 9.46
C ASN A 86 -3.16 19.42 8.97
N ILE A 87 -2.95 18.78 7.83
CA ILE A 87 -3.86 17.77 7.27
C ILE A 87 -3.86 16.53 8.16
N VAL A 88 -2.69 15.99 8.47
CA VAL A 88 -2.58 14.79 9.30
C VAL A 88 -3.13 15.05 10.71
N ASN A 89 -2.80 16.18 11.31
CA ASN A 89 -3.33 16.58 12.63
C ASN A 89 -4.86 16.75 12.62
N HIS A 90 -5.43 17.24 11.52
CA HIS A 90 -6.88 17.41 11.40
C HIS A 90 -7.62 16.08 11.35
N PHE A 91 -7.12 15.10 10.59
CA PHE A 91 -7.78 13.80 10.42
C PHE A 91 -7.36 12.75 11.46
N GLY A 92 -6.19 12.89 12.05
CA GLY A 92 -5.57 11.99 13.02
C GLY A 92 -4.57 11.02 12.37
N HIS A 93 -3.42 10.84 13.02
CA HIS A 93 -2.33 9.94 12.59
C HIS A 93 -2.74 8.46 12.55
N ASP A 94 -3.82 8.10 13.23
CA ASP A 94 -4.41 6.76 13.18
C ASP A 94 -5.19 6.49 11.89
N LYS A 95 -5.57 7.52 11.15
CA LYS A 95 -6.40 7.43 9.94
C LYS A 95 -5.67 7.85 8.68
N VAL A 96 -4.82 8.87 8.77
CA VAL A 96 -4.10 9.44 7.64
C VAL A 96 -2.61 9.40 7.91
N GLN A 97 -1.85 9.02 6.91
CA GLN A 97 -0.40 9.11 6.87
C GLN A 97 0.00 9.90 5.63
N TRP A 98 0.82 10.89 5.82
CA TRP A 98 1.46 11.61 4.73
C TRP A 98 2.87 11.05 4.54
N VAL A 99 3.22 10.69 3.32
CA VAL A 99 4.52 10.14 2.96
C VAL A 99 5.11 11.00 1.88
N THR A 100 6.17 11.71 2.17
CA THR A 100 6.89 12.51 1.18
C THR A 100 8.00 11.66 0.56
N ILE A 101 7.99 11.52 -0.75
CA ILE A 101 9.05 10.87 -1.51
C ILE A 101 9.84 11.98 -2.21
N LEU A 102 11.05 12.27 -1.74
CA LEU A 102 11.94 13.21 -2.41
C LEU A 102 12.59 12.54 -3.61
N VAL A 103 12.42 13.12 -4.78
CA VAL A 103 12.95 12.56 -6.04
C VAL A 103 14.17 13.31 -6.56
N GLU A 104 14.39 14.54 -6.09
CA GLU A 104 15.57 15.35 -6.42
C GLU A 104 15.96 16.29 -5.25
N ASP A 105 17.27 16.43 -5.06
CA ASP A 105 17.86 17.44 -4.18
C ASP A 105 17.80 18.85 -4.81
N THR A 106 18.45 19.84 -4.19
CA THR A 106 18.53 21.21 -4.71
C THR A 106 19.37 21.34 -5.98
N GLN A 107 20.23 20.36 -6.28
CA GLN A 107 21.07 20.26 -7.47
C GLN A 107 20.50 19.34 -8.54
N ARG A 108 19.31 18.77 -8.31
CA ARG A 108 18.61 17.83 -9.19
C ARG A 108 19.27 16.44 -9.29
N ASN A 109 19.99 16.05 -8.23
CA ASN A 109 20.46 14.68 -8.06
C ASN A 109 19.47 13.87 -7.20
N PRO A 110 19.54 12.54 -7.17
CA PRO A 110 18.84 11.75 -6.16
C PRO A 110 19.20 12.23 -4.74
N PRO A 111 18.22 12.42 -3.85
CA PRO A 111 18.48 12.91 -2.51
C PRO A 111 19.23 11.86 -1.68
N ASP A 112 20.11 12.34 -0.81
CA ASP A 112 20.80 11.52 0.19
C ASP A 112 20.11 11.61 1.57
N LEU A 113 20.63 10.88 2.55
CA LEU A 113 20.07 10.89 3.91
C LEU A 113 20.08 12.28 4.56
N ALA A 114 21.10 13.11 4.28
CA ALA A 114 21.17 14.46 4.83
C ALA A 114 20.09 15.36 4.23
N ASP A 115 19.72 15.16 2.98
CA ASP A 115 18.62 15.87 2.31
C ASP A 115 17.27 15.51 2.95
N LEU A 116 17.00 14.22 3.22
CA LEU A 116 15.79 13.77 3.91
C LEU A 116 15.68 14.40 5.31
N GLN A 117 16.77 14.36 6.08
CA GLN A 117 16.84 14.97 7.41
C GLN A 117 16.68 16.49 7.38
N SER A 118 17.23 17.14 6.36
CA SER A 118 17.04 18.58 6.13
C SER A 118 15.59 18.91 5.81
N TRP A 119 14.93 18.08 4.98
CA TRP A 119 13.51 18.28 4.68
C TRP A 119 12.65 18.11 5.93
N ASP A 120 12.83 17.04 6.69
CA ASP A 120 12.10 16.78 7.93
C ASP A 120 12.30 17.93 8.93
N SER A 121 13.51 18.41 9.11
CA SER A 121 13.82 19.51 10.02
C SER A 121 13.15 20.85 9.64
N ASN A 122 12.88 21.08 8.35
CA ASN A 122 12.28 22.33 7.87
C ASN A 122 10.77 22.26 7.69
N TYR A 123 10.21 21.10 7.39
CA TYR A 123 8.80 20.92 7.00
C TYR A 123 8.07 19.81 7.74
N GLY A 124 8.80 18.90 8.38
CA GLY A 124 8.28 17.80 9.18
C GLY A 124 8.29 18.09 10.68
N ASP A 125 7.90 17.10 11.45
CA ASP A 125 8.03 17.07 12.92
C ASP A 125 8.58 15.71 13.40
N GLY A 126 9.11 14.91 12.48
CA GLY A 126 9.63 13.58 12.72
C GLY A 126 8.56 12.48 12.76
N SER A 127 7.28 12.82 12.59
CA SER A 127 6.20 11.84 12.67
C SER A 127 5.82 11.22 11.34
N GLU A 128 6.08 11.92 10.22
CA GLU A 128 5.73 11.47 8.88
C GLU A 128 6.98 10.98 8.13
N PRO A 129 6.86 9.89 7.34
CA PRO A 129 7.98 9.37 6.56
C PRO A 129 8.42 10.33 5.45
N ILE A 130 9.72 10.57 5.37
CA ILE A 130 10.39 11.27 4.26
C ILE A 130 11.32 10.25 3.60
N LEU A 131 11.03 9.86 2.37
CA LEU A 131 11.68 8.75 1.70
C LEU A 131 12.62 9.22 0.59
N ALA A 132 13.75 8.52 0.43
CA ALA A 132 14.67 8.71 -0.68
C ALA A 132 14.13 8.02 -1.93
N GLY A 133 13.60 8.80 -2.87
CA GLY A 133 13.25 8.35 -4.20
C GLY A 133 14.25 8.81 -5.26
N ASP A 134 13.87 8.63 -6.50
CA ASP A 134 14.57 9.19 -7.65
C ASP A 134 13.58 9.57 -8.76
N ARG A 135 14.10 10.18 -9.83
CA ARG A 135 13.27 10.68 -10.92
C ARG A 135 12.53 9.59 -11.71
N SER A 136 12.99 8.33 -11.65
CA SER A 136 12.30 7.22 -12.35
C SER A 136 10.90 6.99 -11.81
N LEU A 137 10.65 7.33 -10.54
CA LEU A 137 9.33 7.21 -9.92
C LEU A 137 8.29 8.17 -10.53
N ILE A 138 8.73 9.25 -11.19
CA ILE A 138 7.86 10.22 -11.85
C ILE A 138 7.87 10.11 -13.38
N ASP A 139 8.63 9.18 -13.93
CA ASP A 139 8.65 8.96 -15.38
C ASP A 139 7.38 8.22 -15.81
N VAL A 140 6.41 8.98 -16.30
CA VAL A 140 5.13 8.47 -16.79
C VAL A 140 5.24 7.73 -18.13
N SER A 141 6.42 7.72 -18.77
CA SER A 141 6.66 7.01 -20.02
C SER A 141 7.10 5.57 -19.84
N GLY A 142 7.46 5.18 -18.59
CA GLY A 142 7.93 3.85 -18.24
C GLY A 142 6.87 2.99 -17.57
N GLU A 143 7.00 1.68 -17.68
CA GLU A 143 6.11 0.70 -17.06
C GLU A 143 6.27 0.64 -15.52
N ASP A 144 7.30 1.30 -14.97
CA ASP A 144 7.73 1.17 -13.58
C ASP A 144 7.52 2.43 -12.70
N GLY A 145 6.90 3.50 -13.24
CA GLY A 145 6.71 4.76 -12.52
C GLY A 145 5.27 5.02 -12.06
N PHE A 146 5.10 5.87 -11.05
CA PHE A 146 3.77 6.36 -10.67
C PHE A 146 3.20 7.23 -11.80
N PRO A 147 2.01 6.91 -12.35
CA PRO A 147 1.40 7.75 -13.36
C PRO A 147 0.92 9.06 -12.73
N LEU A 148 1.70 10.11 -12.84
CA LEU A 148 1.29 11.43 -12.44
C LEU A 148 0.39 12.03 -13.53
N THR A 149 -0.89 12.15 -13.27
CA THR A 149 -1.85 12.76 -14.20
C THR A 149 -1.74 14.28 -14.26
N SER A 150 -0.96 14.89 -13.37
CA SER A 150 -0.68 16.32 -13.36
C SER A 150 0.57 16.62 -12.52
N TRP A 151 1.68 16.79 -13.17
CA TRP A 151 2.80 17.50 -12.61
C TRP A 151 2.61 18.99 -12.97
N PRO A 152 2.70 19.92 -11.99
CA PRO A 152 2.62 21.35 -12.27
C PRO A 152 3.80 21.87 -13.07
#